data_722bc1a84db7d479a6241cfff1edb5f9
#
_entry.id   722bc1a84db7d479a6241cfff1edb5f9
#
_cell.length_a   1.000
_cell.length_b   1.000
_cell.length_c   1.000
_cell.angle_alpha   90.00
_cell.angle_beta   90.00
_cell.angle_gamma   90.00
#
_symmetry.space_group_name_H-M   'P 1'
#
loop_
_entity.id
_entity.type
_entity.pdbx_description
1 polymer ?
#
loop_
_entity_poly.entity_id
_entity_poly.type
_entity_poly.pdbx_seq_one_letter_code
_entity_poly.pdbx_strand_id
1 'polypeptide(L)'
;MWVPGHTMTKVLEMYNKMKAWPLGKSLFSLSFSIWAPYFLTIRPMVEELGPGKAVVSLKQRWGVQNHIKTVHAIAVCNLVEMAMGLVAEASIPSNLRWIPMGMDVTYKKKATGKLTAFSDIDPETFFALNKYPGMVKVPV
;
A
#
# COMPACT_ATOMS: atom_id res chain seq x y z
N MET A 1 1.57 16.97 -5.78
CA MET A 1 1.70 17.80 -7.02
C MET A 1 1.92 16.84 -8.17
N TRP A 2 1.16 16.95 -9.24
CA TRP A 2 1.36 16.12 -10.44
C TRP A 2 2.57 16.64 -11.22
N VAL A 3 3.50 15.73 -11.56
CA VAL A 3 4.71 16.10 -12.32
C VAL A 3 4.37 15.96 -13.82
N PRO A 4 4.43 17.05 -14.61
CA PRO A 4 4.17 16.97 -16.05
C PRO A 4 5.18 16.04 -16.74
N GLY A 5 4.68 15.09 -17.54
CA GLY A 5 5.51 14.16 -18.32
C GLY A 5 5.52 12.72 -17.80
N HIS A 6 4.93 12.43 -16.65
CA HIS A 6 4.80 11.07 -16.15
C HIS A 6 3.41 10.49 -16.47
N THR A 7 3.41 9.39 -17.20
CA THR A 7 2.18 8.62 -17.46
C THR A 7 1.73 7.97 -16.15
N MET A 8 0.47 8.18 -15.77
CA MET A 8 -0.12 7.49 -14.63
C MET A 8 0.05 5.98 -14.75
N THR A 9 0.37 5.33 -13.65
CA THR A 9 0.43 3.87 -13.63
C THR A 9 -0.98 3.28 -13.78
N LYS A 10 -1.07 2.07 -14.35
CA LYS A 10 -2.37 1.37 -14.52
C LYS A 10 -3.12 1.20 -13.20
N VAL A 11 -2.40 0.98 -12.11
CA VAL A 11 -3.00 0.82 -10.76
C VAL A 11 -3.65 2.13 -10.31
N LEU A 12 -2.96 3.26 -10.47
CA LEU A 12 -3.48 4.57 -10.11
C LEU A 12 -4.66 4.98 -11.01
N GLU A 13 -4.59 4.70 -12.29
CA GLU A 13 -5.71 4.93 -13.23
C GLU A 13 -6.96 4.13 -12.82
N MET A 14 -6.78 2.85 -12.50
CA MET A 14 -7.86 1.99 -12.05
C MET A 14 -8.48 2.51 -10.75
N TYR A 15 -7.67 2.88 -9.77
CA TYR A 15 -8.14 3.47 -8.52
C TYR A 15 -8.94 4.75 -8.77
N ASN A 16 -8.41 5.68 -9.58
CA ASN A 16 -9.06 6.95 -9.88
C ASN A 16 -10.41 6.79 -10.59
N LYS A 17 -10.55 5.80 -11.46
CA LYS A 17 -11.83 5.47 -12.11
C LYS A 17 -12.81 4.85 -11.11
N MET A 18 -12.37 3.91 -10.31
CA MET A 18 -13.24 3.16 -9.41
C MET A 18 -13.69 3.96 -8.20
N LYS A 19 -12.83 4.81 -7.62
CA LYS A 19 -13.17 5.60 -6.40
C LYS A 19 -14.37 6.52 -6.57
N ALA A 20 -14.72 6.88 -7.80
CA ALA A 20 -15.91 7.69 -8.10
C ALA A 20 -17.22 6.90 -8.03
N TRP A 21 -17.19 5.57 -8.02
CA TRP A 21 -18.37 4.72 -8.01
C TRP A 21 -18.84 4.43 -6.58
N PRO A 22 -20.13 4.16 -6.36
CA PRO A 22 -20.60 3.58 -5.12
C PRO A 22 -19.82 2.29 -4.83
N LEU A 23 -19.27 2.15 -3.61
CA LEU A 23 -18.42 1.03 -3.20
C LEU A 23 -17.12 0.86 -4.02
N GLY A 24 -16.74 1.84 -4.82
CA GLY A 24 -15.60 1.75 -5.73
C GLY A 24 -14.26 1.47 -5.03
N LYS A 25 -14.04 2.05 -3.85
CA LYS A 25 -12.84 1.75 -3.05
C LYS A 25 -12.81 0.29 -2.57
N SER A 26 -13.97 -0.26 -2.20
CA SER A 26 -14.08 -1.67 -1.80
C SER A 26 -13.81 -2.60 -2.97
N LEU A 27 -14.36 -2.30 -4.14
CA LEU A 27 -14.14 -3.06 -5.36
C LEU A 27 -12.67 -2.99 -5.80
N PHE A 28 -12.06 -1.82 -5.74
CA PHE A 28 -10.64 -1.67 -6.02
C PHE A 28 -9.78 -2.50 -5.06
N SER A 29 -10.04 -2.40 -3.76
CA SER A 29 -9.30 -3.14 -2.72
C SER A 29 -9.39 -4.64 -2.92
N LEU A 30 -10.58 -5.14 -3.25
CA LEU A 30 -10.80 -6.55 -3.56
C LEU A 30 -10.07 -6.96 -4.85
N SER A 31 -10.19 -6.20 -5.92
CA SER A 31 -9.54 -6.47 -7.21
C SER A 31 -8.02 -6.50 -7.07
N PHE A 32 -7.45 -5.54 -6.36
CA PHE A 32 -6.02 -5.50 -6.08
C PHE A 32 -5.57 -6.69 -5.22
N SER A 33 -6.37 -7.06 -4.21
CA SER A 33 -6.07 -8.22 -3.36
C SER A 33 -6.21 -9.55 -4.10
N ILE A 34 -7.07 -9.65 -5.11
CA ILE A 34 -7.15 -10.84 -5.98
C ILE A 34 -5.92 -10.92 -6.89
N TRP A 35 -5.47 -9.79 -7.41
CA TRP A 35 -4.25 -9.73 -8.23
C TRP A 35 -2.98 -10.08 -7.42
N ALA A 36 -2.92 -9.65 -6.14
CA ALA A 36 -1.87 -10.01 -5.19
C ALA A 36 -2.49 -10.78 -4.01
N PRO A 37 -2.74 -12.11 -4.16
CA PRO A 37 -3.71 -12.85 -3.34
C PRO A 37 -3.34 -12.98 -1.87
N TYR A 38 -2.10 -12.79 -1.48
CA TYR A 38 -1.72 -12.82 -0.07
C TYR A 38 -2.40 -11.69 0.73
N PHE A 39 -2.70 -10.55 0.12
CA PHE A 39 -3.43 -9.46 0.77
C PHE A 39 -4.89 -9.82 1.13
N LEU A 40 -5.49 -10.82 0.48
CA LEU A 40 -6.82 -11.33 0.89
C LEU A 40 -6.85 -11.81 2.34
N THR A 41 -5.72 -12.27 2.87
CA THR A 41 -5.62 -12.74 4.26
C THR A 41 -5.98 -11.67 5.28
N ILE A 42 -5.71 -10.41 4.99
CA ILE A 42 -5.99 -9.28 5.89
C ILE A 42 -7.28 -8.52 5.53
N ARG A 43 -7.88 -8.78 4.35
CA ARG A 43 -9.08 -8.06 3.84
C ARG A 43 -8.91 -6.54 3.96
N PRO A 44 -7.93 -5.96 3.26
CA PRO A 44 -7.60 -4.54 3.41
C PRO A 44 -8.61 -3.66 2.71
N MET A 45 -8.67 -2.40 3.14
CA MET A 45 -9.38 -1.33 2.46
C MET A 45 -8.40 -0.24 2.04
N VAL A 46 -8.30 0.05 0.76
CA VAL A 46 -7.54 1.20 0.26
C VAL A 46 -8.41 2.45 0.42
N GLU A 47 -8.06 3.25 1.40
CA GLU A 47 -8.80 4.47 1.74
C GLU A 47 -8.39 5.63 0.83
N GLU A 48 -7.09 5.73 0.52
CA GLU A 48 -6.52 6.78 -0.33
C GLU A 48 -5.31 6.24 -1.10
N LEU A 49 -5.17 6.66 -2.35
CA LEU A 49 -4.04 6.34 -3.20
C LEU A 49 -3.76 7.49 -4.17
N GLY A 50 -2.51 7.90 -4.23
CA GLY A 50 -1.99 8.92 -5.13
C GLY A 50 -0.47 8.80 -5.28
N PRO A 51 0.14 9.62 -6.16
CA PRO A 51 1.58 9.68 -6.23
C PRO A 51 2.19 10.06 -4.88
N GLY A 52 3.11 9.25 -4.38
CA GLY A 52 3.75 9.44 -3.08
C GLY A 52 2.88 9.12 -1.88
N LYS A 53 1.62 8.77 -2.03
CA LYS A 53 0.71 8.61 -0.90
C LYS A 53 -0.15 7.37 -1.01
N ALA A 54 -0.23 6.60 0.08
CA ALA A 54 -1.22 5.55 0.25
C ALA A 54 -1.72 5.49 1.69
N VAL A 55 -3.02 5.25 1.84
CA VAL A 55 -3.67 4.99 3.12
C VAL A 55 -4.45 3.69 2.99
N VAL A 56 -4.09 2.70 3.79
CA VAL A 56 -4.69 1.37 3.77
C VAL A 56 -5.10 0.97 5.17
N SER A 57 -6.27 0.40 5.32
CA SER A 57 -6.76 -0.04 6.62
C SER A 57 -7.12 -1.51 6.63
N LEU A 58 -7.08 -2.12 7.82
CA LEU A 58 -7.70 -3.41 8.11
C LEU A 58 -8.53 -3.31 9.39
N LYS A 59 -9.57 -4.14 9.48
CA LYS A 59 -10.36 -4.30 10.70
C LYS A 59 -9.95 -5.57 11.42
N GLN A 60 -9.79 -5.47 12.74
CA GLN A 60 -9.58 -6.63 13.58
C GLN A 60 -10.76 -7.60 13.42
N ARG A 61 -10.43 -8.86 13.19
CA ARG A 61 -11.37 -9.97 13.09
C ARG A 61 -10.65 -11.27 13.45
N TRP A 62 -11.38 -12.34 13.67
CA TRP A 62 -10.80 -13.63 14.07
C TRP A 62 -9.62 -14.08 13.18
N GLY A 63 -9.75 -13.97 11.86
CA GLY A 63 -8.72 -14.43 10.91
C GLY A 63 -7.42 -13.61 10.87
N VAL A 64 -7.33 -12.49 11.61
CA VAL A 64 -6.09 -11.70 11.74
C VAL A 64 -5.64 -11.57 13.20
N GLN A 65 -6.25 -12.32 14.12
CA GLN A 65 -5.90 -12.29 15.54
C GLN A 65 -4.79 -13.28 15.87
N ASN A 66 -4.02 -12.93 16.89
CA ASN A 66 -3.11 -13.83 17.58
C ASN A 66 -3.82 -14.49 18.78
N HIS A 67 -3.09 -15.33 19.53
CA HIS A 67 -3.58 -16.06 20.70
C HIS A 67 -4.03 -15.17 21.87
N ILE A 68 -3.57 -13.93 21.95
CA ILE A 68 -3.99 -12.93 22.96
C ILE A 68 -5.10 -12.00 22.44
N LYS A 69 -5.73 -12.33 21.32
CA LYS A 69 -6.85 -11.61 20.70
C LYS A 69 -6.54 -10.16 20.29
N THR A 70 -5.30 -9.89 19.94
CA THR A 70 -4.90 -8.65 19.26
C THR A 70 -4.61 -8.94 17.80
N VAL A 71 -4.46 -7.91 16.96
CA VAL A 71 -4.07 -8.13 15.58
C VAL A 71 -2.66 -8.72 15.54
N HIS A 72 -2.50 -9.80 14.78
CA HIS A 72 -1.23 -10.51 14.65
C HIS A 72 -0.15 -9.59 14.06
N ALA A 73 1.06 -9.66 14.59
CA ALA A 73 2.19 -8.85 14.13
C ALA A 73 2.43 -8.97 12.61
N ILE A 74 2.31 -10.18 12.07
CA ILE A 74 2.48 -10.40 10.61
C ILE A 74 1.33 -9.80 9.81
N ALA A 75 0.11 -9.75 10.35
CA ALA A 75 -0.99 -9.03 9.69
C ALA A 75 -0.73 -7.51 9.63
N VAL A 76 -0.08 -6.95 10.65
CA VAL A 76 0.40 -5.56 10.63
C VAL A 76 1.47 -5.38 9.55
N CYS A 77 2.46 -6.26 9.48
CA CYS A 77 3.49 -6.21 8.42
C CYS A 77 2.88 -6.31 7.02
N ASN A 78 1.89 -7.20 6.82
CA ASN A 78 1.19 -7.34 5.54
C ASN A 78 0.45 -6.05 5.16
N LEU A 79 -0.18 -5.36 6.12
CA LEU A 79 -0.82 -4.07 5.91
C LEU A 79 0.19 -2.99 5.51
N VAL A 80 1.34 -2.94 6.19
CA VAL A 80 2.43 -2.00 5.92
C VAL A 80 3.04 -2.27 4.53
N GLU A 81 3.26 -3.53 4.18
CA GLU A 81 3.75 -3.92 2.85
C GLU A 81 2.79 -3.49 1.76
N MET A 82 1.48 -3.64 1.96
CA MET A 82 0.49 -3.19 0.99
C MET A 82 0.53 -1.68 0.79
N ALA A 83 0.63 -0.90 1.86
CA ALA A 83 0.71 0.57 1.76
C ALA A 83 1.99 0.99 1.00
N MET A 84 3.13 0.40 1.33
CA MET A 84 4.40 0.61 0.63
C MET A 84 4.30 0.24 -0.85
N GLY A 85 3.77 -0.94 -1.15
CA GLY A 85 3.63 -1.43 -2.52
C GLY A 85 2.71 -0.55 -3.37
N LEU A 86 1.60 -0.09 -2.81
CA LEU A 86 0.68 0.82 -3.49
C LEU A 86 1.31 2.18 -3.76
N VAL A 87 2.09 2.74 -2.83
CA VAL A 87 2.85 3.98 -3.07
C VAL A 87 3.85 3.79 -4.20
N ALA A 88 4.60 2.69 -4.19
CA ALA A 88 5.53 2.37 -5.26
C ALA A 88 4.80 2.25 -6.61
N GLU A 89 3.73 1.44 -6.67
CA GLU A 89 2.92 1.25 -7.88
C GLU A 89 2.30 2.56 -8.40
N ALA A 90 1.92 3.48 -7.52
CA ALA A 90 1.34 4.76 -7.90
C ALA A 90 2.38 5.81 -8.32
N SER A 91 3.66 5.59 -8.02
CA SER A 91 4.70 6.62 -8.11
C SER A 91 5.84 6.31 -9.06
N ILE A 92 6.19 5.03 -9.27
CA ILE A 92 7.31 4.67 -10.13
C ILE A 92 7.00 4.92 -11.62
N PRO A 93 7.98 5.23 -12.45
CA PRO A 93 7.82 5.26 -13.90
C PRO A 93 7.32 3.91 -14.45
N SER A 94 6.44 3.94 -15.44
CA SER A 94 5.79 2.75 -16.01
C SER A 94 6.75 1.73 -16.66
N ASN A 95 7.95 2.15 -17.00
CA ASN A 95 9.01 1.32 -17.56
C ASN A 95 9.90 0.65 -16.51
N LEU A 96 9.67 0.93 -15.23
CA LEU A 96 10.41 0.35 -14.11
C LEU A 96 9.61 -0.73 -13.40
N ARG A 97 10.33 -1.57 -12.67
CA ARG A 97 9.78 -2.59 -11.77
C ARG A 97 10.42 -2.42 -10.40
N TRP A 98 9.71 -2.76 -9.37
CA TRP A 98 10.19 -2.76 -8.01
C TRP A 98 9.98 -4.13 -7.36
N ILE A 99 10.82 -4.44 -6.39
CA ILE A 99 10.67 -5.59 -5.50
C ILE A 99 11.06 -5.17 -4.08
N PRO A 100 10.37 -5.66 -3.05
CA PRO A 100 10.80 -5.43 -1.67
C PRO A 100 12.13 -6.15 -1.40
N MET A 101 13.06 -5.45 -0.74
CA MET A 101 14.35 -6.01 -0.32
C MET A 101 14.40 -6.33 1.17
N GLY A 102 13.56 -5.67 1.95
CA GLY A 102 13.52 -5.85 3.39
C GLY A 102 12.49 -4.91 4.04
N MET A 103 12.27 -5.11 5.32
CA MET A 103 11.36 -4.32 6.12
C MET A 103 11.90 -4.20 7.55
N ASP A 104 11.96 -2.98 8.06
CA ASP A 104 12.31 -2.70 9.45
C ASP A 104 11.03 -2.30 10.20
N VAL A 105 10.63 -3.06 11.20
CA VAL A 105 9.37 -2.86 11.92
C VAL A 105 9.62 -2.77 13.43
N THR A 106 9.04 -1.74 14.05
CA THR A 106 9.05 -1.59 15.51
C THR A 106 7.63 -1.58 16.05
N TYR A 107 7.29 -2.57 16.86
CA TYR A 107 5.99 -2.66 17.53
C TYR A 107 6.00 -1.89 18.84
N LYS A 108 5.27 -0.78 18.93
CA LYS A 108 5.26 0.10 20.11
C LYS A 108 4.09 -0.16 21.03
N LYS A 109 2.98 -0.71 20.51
CA LYS A 109 1.73 -0.94 21.24
C LYS A 109 1.03 -2.19 20.75
N LYS A 110 0.14 -2.75 21.57
CA LYS A 110 -0.81 -3.79 21.13
C LYS A 110 -1.72 -3.23 20.03
N ALA A 111 -1.86 -3.96 18.96
CA ALA A 111 -2.68 -3.57 17.83
C ALA A 111 -4.10 -4.13 17.99
N THR A 112 -5.10 -3.26 18.14
CA THR A 112 -6.51 -3.62 18.32
C THR A 112 -7.42 -2.75 17.48
N GLY A 113 -8.60 -3.23 17.13
CA GLY A 113 -9.62 -2.49 16.40
C GLY A 113 -9.29 -2.29 14.91
N LYS A 114 -9.54 -1.10 14.40
CA LYS A 114 -9.16 -0.71 13.03
C LYS A 114 -7.73 -0.20 13.04
N LEU A 115 -6.87 -0.81 12.23
CA LEU A 115 -5.52 -0.34 11.99
C LEU A 115 -5.46 0.38 10.65
N THR A 116 -4.64 1.41 10.57
CA THR A 116 -4.43 2.18 9.35
C THR A 116 -2.94 2.39 9.14
N ALA A 117 -2.45 1.97 7.98
CA ALA A 117 -1.10 2.25 7.52
C ALA A 117 -1.12 3.51 6.64
N PHE A 118 -0.22 4.43 6.92
CA PHE A 118 -0.03 5.66 6.15
C PHE A 118 1.36 5.63 5.53
N SER A 119 1.45 5.78 4.23
CA SER A 119 2.71 6.06 3.56
C SER A 119 2.60 7.41 2.86
N ASP A 120 3.57 8.27 3.14
CA ASP A 120 3.68 9.60 2.55
C ASP A 120 5.16 9.87 2.24
N ILE A 121 5.50 9.93 0.97
CA ILE A 121 6.87 10.11 0.48
C ILE A 121 6.82 11.04 -0.74
N ASP A 122 7.82 11.89 -0.87
CA ASP A 122 7.95 12.70 -2.07
C ASP A 122 8.09 11.79 -3.31
N PRO A 123 7.15 11.85 -4.27
CA PRO A 123 7.21 11.04 -5.48
C PRO A 123 8.52 11.21 -6.26
N GLU A 124 9.14 12.38 -6.21
CA GLU A 124 10.44 12.68 -6.82
C GLU A 124 11.53 11.72 -6.36
N THR A 125 11.42 11.16 -5.15
CA THR A 125 12.36 10.15 -4.64
C THR A 125 12.47 8.94 -5.56
N PHE A 126 11.39 8.54 -6.24
CA PHE A 126 11.39 7.44 -7.19
C PHE A 126 11.97 7.82 -8.55
N PHE A 127 11.96 9.10 -8.91
CA PHE A 127 12.44 9.61 -10.19
C PHE A 127 13.90 10.07 -10.14
N ALA A 128 14.39 10.45 -8.95
CA ALA A 128 15.76 10.90 -8.74
C ALA A 128 16.80 9.77 -8.77
N LEU A 129 16.41 8.53 -9.04
CA LEU A 129 17.32 7.41 -9.16
C LEU A 129 18.15 7.53 -10.46
N ASN A 130 19.41 7.90 -10.32
CA ASN A 130 20.34 8.05 -11.45
C ASN A 130 20.97 6.73 -11.91
N LYS A 131 20.74 5.66 -11.15
CA LYS A 131 21.32 4.32 -11.39
C LYS A 131 20.32 3.23 -11.04
N TYR A 132 20.18 2.26 -11.92
CA TYR A 132 19.34 1.08 -11.71
C TYR A 132 20.19 -0.20 -11.67
N PRO A 133 19.93 -1.17 -10.76
CA PRO A 133 18.91 -1.08 -9.72
C PRO A 133 19.27 -0.05 -8.65
N GLY A 134 18.28 0.75 -8.24
CA GLY A 134 18.37 1.70 -7.15
C GLY A 134 17.52 1.25 -5.95
N MET A 135 17.77 1.80 -4.76
CA MET A 135 17.04 1.51 -3.54
C MET A 135 16.31 2.75 -3.06
N VAL A 136 15.03 2.59 -2.72
CA VAL A 136 14.21 3.61 -2.08
C VAL A 136 13.70 3.07 -0.73
N LYS A 137 13.85 3.84 0.33
CA LYS A 137 13.21 3.57 1.62
C LYS A 137 11.85 4.27 1.63
N VAL A 138 10.80 3.50 1.82
CA VAL A 138 9.42 4.01 1.90
C VAL A 138 8.95 3.94 3.35
N PRO A 139 8.76 5.08 4.03
CA PRO A 139 8.20 5.10 5.38
C PRO A 139 6.70 4.78 5.36
N VAL A 140 6.23 4.06 6.37
CA VAL A 140 4.82 3.72 6.58
C VAL A 140 4.44 3.86 8.06
#